data_bc69233a4451f0b97c052b4c30c06ce0
#
_entry.id   bc69233a4451f0b97c052b4c30c06ce0
#
_cell.length_a   1.000
_cell.length_b   1.000
_cell.length_c   1.000
_cell.angle_alpha   90.00
_cell.angle_beta   90.00
_cell.angle_gamma   90.00
#
_symmetry.space_group_name_H-M   'P 1'
#
loop_
_entity.id
_entity.type
_entity.pdbx_description
1 polymer ?
#
loop_
_entity_poly.entity_id
_entity_poly.type
_entity_poly.pdbx_seq_one_letter_code
_entity_poly.pdbx_strand_id
1 'polypeptide(L)'
;MTAPVSLPLLPLQRISPSRFTALKECALREIWRATKQPALLPSSPAAQLGTVIHQLLAEAGSGRLADGATAELEQRWSELVQAVEASLQQSPLEKSLLPLQRTVPDFEVRRRRAWRKAAELAQTATTPVRTGGKSRFAFEVWVETADGSVGGAIDHVLETAGGAVLRDYKSGQLLQPAEPHGKATLKEEYQTQLKLYAALFHARFGRWPVRLEIMPLQGDAHAVELSPSECSELLAEATRMRQQINAAILRNSATGFEALAAPSPKACRYCSFRPACPAYHQTRQQQLDQSWPQDLWGRVTQINQLGNERFSMRLTAASHLSSLVQIRSLTPDFARYPGLRNLKAEDAIAVYNLRKSDSTAAFAETVTTALYPLAVASRP
;
A
#
# COMPACT_ATOMS: atom_id res chain seq x y z
N MET A 1 -24.59 0.45 -12.71
CA MET A 1 -23.59 1.43 -13.20
C MET A 1 -22.32 0.72 -13.53
N THR A 2 -21.72 0.99 -14.67
CA THR A 2 -20.41 0.47 -15.05
C THR A 2 -19.30 1.23 -14.31
N ALA A 3 -18.17 0.59 -14.07
CA ALA A 3 -16.98 1.27 -13.52
C ALA A 3 -16.55 2.41 -14.45
N PRO A 4 -16.14 3.58 -13.92
CA PRO A 4 -15.78 4.74 -14.75
C PRO A 4 -14.53 4.55 -15.60
N VAL A 5 -13.70 3.56 -15.26
CA VAL A 5 -12.43 3.25 -15.95
C VAL A 5 -12.35 1.75 -16.19
N SER A 6 -11.74 1.33 -17.29
CA SER A 6 -11.41 -0.07 -17.57
C SER A 6 -9.89 -0.25 -17.56
N LEU A 7 -9.43 -1.32 -16.91
CA LEU A 7 -8.02 -1.71 -16.87
C LEU A 7 -7.85 -3.14 -17.40
N PRO A 8 -6.79 -3.42 -18.17
CA PRO A 8 -6.55 -4.75 -18.70
C PRO A 8 -6.13 -5.72 -17.59
N LEU A 9 -6.42 -7.01 -17.81
CA LEU A 9 -5.87 -8.11 -17.02
C LEU A 9 -4.64 -8.68 -17.72
N LEU A 10 -3.51 -8.63 -17.02
CA LEU A 10 -2.26 -9.20 -17.51
C LEU A 10 -1.77 -10.28 -16.53
N PRO A 11 -1.17 -11.37 -17.02
CA PRO A 11 -0.65 -12.42 -16.16
C PRO A 11 0.40 -11.92 -15.17
N LEU A 12 0.38 -12.49 -13.96
CA LEU A 12 1.40 -12.24 -12.93
C LEU A 12 2.72 -12.88 -13.32
N GLN A 13 3.76 -12.09 -13.45
CA GLN A 13 5.12 -12.61 -13.65
C GLN A 13 5.65 -13.24 -12.36
N ARG A 14 5.39 -12.57 -11.21
CA ARG A 14 5.93 -12.97 -9.90
C ARG A 14 4.97 -12.60 -8.78
N ILE A 15 5.00 -13.37 -7.69
CA ILE A 15 4.42 -13.00 -6.39
C ILE A 15 5.54 -12.51 -5.47
N SER A 16 5.38 -11.33 -4.89
CA SER A 16 6.27 -10.84 -3.83
C SER A 16 5.80 -11.33 -2.46
N PRO A 17 6.69 -11.81 -1.57
CA PRO A 17 6.34 -12.19 -0.21
C PRO A 17 5.56 -11.12 0.56
N SER A 18 5.95 -9.85 0.43
CA SER A 18 5.26 -8.71 1.07
C SER A 18 3.83 -8.46 0.56
N ARG A 19 3.44 -9.08 -0.56
CA ARG A 19 2.12 -8.91 -1.19
C ARG A 19 1.27 -10.16 -1.16
N PHE A 20 1.80 -11.27 -0.67
CA PHE A 20 1.12 -12.56 -0.72
C PHE A 20 -0.21 -12.57 0.05
N THR A 21 -0.23 -12.06 1.29
CA THR A 21 -1.48 -11.93 2.06
C THR A 21 -2.49 -11.01 1.38
N ALA A 22 -2.03 -9.89 0.84
CA ALA A 22 -2.87 -8.98 0.08
C ALA A 22 -3.44 -9.60 -1.21
N LEU A 23 -2.68 -10.50 -1.86
CA LEU A 23 -3.13 -11.28 -3.02
C LEU A 23 -4.25 -12.27 -2.63
N LYS A 24 -4.14 -12.90 -1.46
CA LYS A 24 -5.21 -13.77 -0.90
C LYS A 24 -6.48 -12.98 -0.59
N GLU A 25 -6.34 -11.73 -0.11
CA GLU A 25 -7.50 -10.86 0.16
C GLU A 25 -8.24 -10.42 -1.11
N CYS A 26 -7.52 -10.06 -2.17
CA CYS A 26 -8.11 -9.66 -3.46
C CYS A 26 -7.08 -9.78 -4.57
N ALA A 27 -7.17 -10.84 -5.36
CA ALA A 27 -6.25 -11.11 -6.45
C ALA A 27 -6.26 -9.98 -7.51
N LEU A 28 -7.44 -9.48 -7.89
CA LEU A 28 -7.58 -8.43 -8.91
C LEU A 28 -6.76 -7.17 -8.56
N ARG A 29 -6.84 -6.71 -7.31
CA ARG A 29 -6.06 -5.56 -6.84
C ARG A 29 -4.56 -5.75 -7.05
N GLU A 30 -4.06 -6.92 -6.69
CA GLU A 30 -2.63 -7.22 -6.74
C GLU A 30 -2.15 -7.52 -8.17
N ILE A 31 -3.00 -8.07 -9.03
CA ILE A 31 -2.72 -8.22 -10.47
C ILE A 31 -2.48 -6.84 -11.09
N TRP A 32 -3.40 -5.90 -10.93
CA TRP A 32 -3.25 -4.55 -11.47
C TRP A 32 -2.00 -3.83 -10.94
N ARG A 33 -1.70 -4.01 -9.65
CA ARG A 33 -0.48 -3.47 -9.05
C ARG A 33 0.79 -4.10 -9.62
N ALA A 34 0.86 -5.43 -9.65
CA ALA A 34 2.02 -6.18 -10.11
C ALA A 34 2.30 -5.97 -11.61
N THR A 35 1.25 -5.77 -12.39
CA THR A 35 1.35 -5.45 -13.83
C THR A 35 1.49 -3.95 -14.12
N LYS A 36 1.76 -3.14 -13.07
CA LYS A 36 2.02 -1.71 -13.15
C LYS A 36 0.91 -0.91 -13.84
N GLN A 37 -0.34 -1.34 -13.63
CA GLN A 37 -1.45 -0.52 -14.10
C GLN A 37 -1.46 0.84 -13.37
N PRO A 38 -1.86 1.92 -14.06
CA PRO A 38 -1.90 3.24 -13.45
C PRO A 38 -2.84 3.25 -12.24
N ALA A 39 -2.36 3.77 -11.12
CA ALA A 39 -3.20 4.00 -9.95
C ALA A 39 -4.28 5.04 -10.30
N LEU A 40 -5.53 4.73 -9.94
CA LEU A 40 -6.67 5.60 -10.19
C LEU A 40 -7.06 6.44 -8.98
N LEU A 41 -6.51 6.12 -7.81
CA LEU A 41 -6.66 6.91 -6.59
C LEU A 41 -5.29 7.21 -6.03
N PRO A 42 -5.10 8.37 -5.39
CA PRO A 42 -3.85 8.71 -4.75
C PRO A 42 -3.42 7.67 -3.72
N SER A 43 -2.13 7.45 -3.62
CA SER A 43 -1.53 6.60 -2.59
C SER A 43 -1.66 7.20 -1.19
N SER A 44 -1.41 6.40 -0.15
CA SER A 44 -1.34 6.92 1.21
C SER A 44 -0.05 7.74 1.39
N PRO A 45 -0.11 8.99 1.91
CA PRO A 45 1.09 9.77 2.23
C PRO A 45 2.03 9.02 3.18
N ALA A 46 1.48 8.27 4.14
CA ALA A 46 2.27 7.46 5.07
C ALA A 46 3.03 6.31 4.39
N ALA A 47 2.50 5.75 3.30
CA ALA A 47 3.20 4.72 2.52
C ALA A 47 4.38 5.34 1.74
N GLN A 48 4.23 6.55 1.23
CA GLN A 48 5.31 7.28 0.55
C GLN A 48 6.46 7.57 1.52
N LEU A 49 6.14 8.03 2.74
CA LEU A 49 7.16 8.21 3.78
C LEU A 49 7.81 6.87 4.18
N GLY A 50 7.05 5.78 4.17
CA GLY A 50 7.58 4.43 4.40
C GLY A 50 8.71 4.07 3.42
N THR A 51 8.56 4.41 2.14
CA THR A 51 9.60 4.21 1.12
C THR A 51 10.88 4.98 1.45
N VAL A 52 10.77 6.26 1.86
CA VAL A 52 11.91 7.08 2.32
C VAL A 52 12.63 6.41 3.49
N ILE A 53 11.86 5.93 4.48
CA ILE A 53 12.40 5.29 5.68
C ILE A 53 13.18 4.01 5.31
N HIS A 54 12.58 3.11 4.53
CA HIS A 54 13.25 1.87 4.11
C HIS A 54 14.54 2.15 3.35
N GLN A 55 14.54 3.11 2.44
CA GLN A 55 15.74 3.48 1.68
C GLN A 55 16.83 4.03 2.59
N LEU A 56 16.50 4.92 3.55
CA LEU A 56 17.46 5.45 4.52
C LEU A 56 18.09 4.31 5.35
N LEU A 57 17.28 3.37 5.84
CA LEU A 57 17.77 2.24 6.63
C LEU A 57 18.68 1.32 5.82
N ALA A 58 18.33 1.02 4.57
CA ALA A 58 19.14 0.20 3.68
C ALA A 58 20.49 0.86 3.36
N GLU A 59 20.53 2.17 3.15
CA GLU A 59 21.76 2.91 2.92
C GLU A 59 22.64 2.97 4.17
N ALA A 60 22.07 3.24 5.34
CA ALA A 60 22.80 3.25 6.60
C ALA A 60 23.40 1.87 6.91
N GLY A 61 22.59 0.83 6.78
CA GLY A 61 23.04 -0.54 7.10
C GLY A 61 24.02 -1.11 6.08
N SER A 62 24.01 -0.64 4.82
CA SER A 62 24.99 -1.03 3.80
C SER A 62 26.33 -0.28 3.91
N GLY A 63 26.50 0.61 4.91
CA GLY A 63 27.72 1.38 5.11
C GLY A 63 27.89 2.56 4.10
N ARG A 64 26.82 2.92 3.39
CA ARG A 64 26.83 4.09 2.48
C ARG A 64 26.75 5.42 3.22
N LEU A 65 26.32 5.42 4.47
CA LEU A 65 26.33 6.55 5.37
C LEU A 65 27.47 6.30 6.38
N ALA A 66 28.63 6.97 6.19
CA ALA A 66 29.91 6.57 6.76
C ALA A 66 29.94 6.58 8.29
N ASP A 67 29.39 7.61 8.93
CA ASP A 67 29.52 7.79 10.38
C ASP A 67 28.18 7.86 11.12
N GLY A 68 27.06 7.83 10.40
CA GLY A 68 25.73 8.05 10.99
C GLY A 68 25.61 9.41 11.70
N ALA A 69 26.49 10.37 11.32
CA ALA A 69 26.47 11.72 11.86
C ALA A 69 25.12 12.38 11.58
N THR A 70 24.59 13.12 12.53
CA THR A 70 23.26 13.75 12.42
C THR A 70 23.12 14.60 11.16
N ALA A 71 24.18 15.35 10.80
CA ALA A 71 24.15 16.20 9.60
C ALA A 71 24.04 15.38 8.29
N GLU A 72 24.76 14.27 8.19
CA GLU A 72 24.69 13.36 7.04
C GLU A 72 23.32 12.71 6.91
N LEU A 73 22.75 12.23 8.01
CA LEU A 73 21.41 11.66 8.05
C LEU A 73 20.35 12.71 7.69
N GLU A 74 20.50 13.95 8.13
CA GLU A 74 19.59 15.04 7.81
C GLU A 74 19.63 15.39 6.32
N GLN A 75 20.82 15.53 5.77
CA GLN A 75 21.00 15.78 4.36
C GLN A 75 20.38 14.65 3.52
N ARG A 76 20.72 13.40 3.85
CA ARG A 76 20.22 12.24 3.10
C ARG A 76 18.71 12.08 3.19
N TRP A 77 18.14 12.28 4.37
CA TRP A 77 16.69 12.30 4.53
C TRP A 77 16.03 13.35 3.63
N SER A 78 16.58 14.57 3.61
CA SER A 78 16.05 15.66 2.79
C SER A 78 16.09 15.31 1.29
N GLU A 79 17.18 14.73 0.82
CA GLU A 79 17.33 14.27 -0.57
C GLU A 79 16.29 13.17 -0.91
N LEU A 80 16.10 12.20 -0.04
CA LEU A 80 15.12 11.12 -0.24
C LEU A 80 13.68 11.63 -0.26
N VAL A 81 13.34 12.55 0.65
CA VAL A 81 12.02 13.19 0.66
C VAL A 81 11.81 13.99 -0.62
N GLN A 82 12.78 14.81 -1.04
CA GLN A 82 12.71 15.59 -2.28
C GLN A 82 12.54 14.69 -3.50
N ALA A 83 13.26 13.57 -3.58
CA ALA A 83 13.13 12.63 -4.70
C ALA A 83 11.72 12.02 -4.79
N VAL A 84 11.13 11.62 -3.66
CA VAL A 84 9.76 11.12 -3.61
C VAL A 84 8.78 12.23 -3.97
N GLU A 85 8.91 13.42 -3.42
CA GLU A 85 8.05 14.58 -3.70
C GLU A 85 8.12 14.99 -5.17
N ALA A 86 9.31 14.98 -5.78
CA ALA A 86 9.48 15.23 -7.21
C ALA A 86 8.73 14.20 -8.08
N SER A 87 8.75 12.94 -7.69
CA SER A 87 7.96 11.89 -8.36
C SER A 87 6.45 12.12 -8.22
N LEU A 88 5.96 12.45 -7.02
CA LEU A 88 4.55 12.73 -6.76
C LEU A 88 4.07 13.98 -7.52
N GLN A 89 4.94 14.98 -7.70
CA GLN A 89 4.64 16.19 -8.44
C GLN A 89 4.31 15.93 -9.92
N GLN A 90 4.84 14.84 -10.51
CA GLN A 90 4.55 14.44 -11.89
C GLN A 90 3.15 13.84 -12.05
N SER A 91 2.53 13.38 -10.97
CA SER A 91 1.20 12.76 -11.00
C SER A 91 0.11 13.79 -10.69
N PRO A 92 -0.83 14.07 -11.61
CA PRO A 92 -1.98 14.94 -11.32
C PRO A 92 -2.78 14.51 -10.09
N LEU A 93 -2.87 13.19 -9.84
CA LEU A 93 -3.59 12.63 -8.68
C LEU A 93 -2.85 12.82 -7.37
N GLU A 94 -1.52 12.84 -7.38
CA GLU A 94 -0.70 12.77 -6.16
C GLU A 94 -0.13 14.10 -5.71
N LYS A 95 -0.22 15.16 -6.52
CA LYS A 95 0.18 16.53 -6.13
C LYS A 95 -0.41 17.01 -4.81
N SER A 96 -1.64 16.60 -4.51
CA SER A 96 -2.34 16.94 -3.27
C SER A 96 -1.72 16.31 -2.01
N LEU A 97 -0.82 15.35 -2.17
CA LEU A 97 -0.06 14.74 -1.08
C LEU A 97 1.13 15.61 -0.64
N LEU A 98 1.45 16.67 -1.38
CA LEU A 98 2.61 17.53 -1.14
C LEU A 98 2.27 18.75 -0.28
N PRO A 99 3.22 19.21 0.54
CA PRO A 99 4.42 18.47 0.93
C PRO A 99 4.09 17.34 1.92
N LEU A 100 4.86 16.25 1.89
CA LEU A 100 4.65 15.07 2.77
C LEU A 100 4.68 15.45 4.25
N GLN A 101 5.48 16.44 4.63
CA GLN A 101 5.54 16.95 5.99
C GLN A 101 4.17 17.43 6.54
N ARG A 102 3.28 17.94 5.69
CA ARG A 102 1.94 18.41 6.08
C ARG A 102 0.88 17.32 5.99
N THR A 103 1.06 16.35 5.14
CA THR A 103 0.03 15.35 4.82
C THR A 103 0.24 14.03 5.56
N VAL A 104 1.45 13.74 6.01
CA VAL A 104 1.76 12.56 6.81
C VAL A 104 1.56 12.85 8.29
N PRO A 105 0.66 12.16 8.98
CA PRO A 105 0.56 12.26 10.44
C PRO A 105 1.88 11.89 11.12
N ASP A 106 2.25 12.65 12.15
CA ASP A 106 3.46 12.41 12.97
C ASP A 106 4.78 12.38 12.17
N PHE A 107 4.86 13.12 11.06
CA PHE A 107 6.03 13.15 10.18
C PHE A 107 7.35 13.32 10.94
N GLU A 108 7.44 14.33 11.83
CA GLU A 108 8.66 14.62 12.60
C GLU A 108 9.01 13.51 13.59
N VAL A 109 8.01 12.88 14.21
CA VAL A 109 8.22 11.73 15.09
C VAL A 109 8.77 10.54 14.32
N ARG A 110 8.20 10.27 13.14
CA ARG A 110 8.66 9.19 12.25
C ARG A 110 10.07 9.46 11.73
N ARG A 111 10.38 10.71 11.35
CA ARG A 111 11.72 11.14 10.96
C ARG A 111 12.75 10.86 12.05
N ARG A 112 12.51 11.31 13.27
CA ARG A 112 13.43 11.12 14.41
C ARG A 112 13.65 9.63 14.73
N ARG A 113 12.60 8.82 14.65
CA ARG A 113 12.72 7.37 14.86
C ARG A 113 13.54 6.71 13.75
N ALA A 114 13.31 7.09 12.49
CA ALA A 114 14.08 6.59 11.35
C ALA A 114 15.56 6.97 11.47
N TRP A 115 15.89 8.20 11.84
CA TRP A 115 17.27 8.65 12.06
C TRP A 115 17.97 7.86 13.15
N ARG A 116 17.31 7.68 14.30
CA ARG A 116 17.88 6.88 15.40
C ARG A 116 18.20 5.47 14.92
N LYS A 117 17.26 4.83 14.24
CA LYS A 117 17.47 3.48 13.70
C LYS A 117 18.56 3.44 12.62
N ALA A 118 18.64 4.42 11.76
CA ALA A 118 19.70 4.54 10.76
C ALA A 118 21.08 4.74 11.40
N ALA A 119 21.20 5.58 12.43
CA ALA A 119 22.44 5.77 13.17
C ALA A 119 22.92 4.47 13.85
N GLU A 120 22.01 3.72 14.49
CA GLU A 120 22.30 2.40 15.06
C GLU A 120 22.85 1.43 13.99
N LEU A 121 22.25 1.43 12.79
CA LEU A 121 22.69 0.56 11.70
C LEU A 121 24.04 0.98 11.12
N ALA A 122 24.27 2.28 10.92
CA ALA A 122 25.54 2.79 10.42
C ALA A 122 26.69 2.43 11.36
N GLN A 123 26.51 2.60 12.68
CA GLN A 123 27.51 2.22 13.69
C GLN A 123 27.83 0.72 13.65
N THR A 124 26.83 -0.14 13.44
CA THR A 124 27.06 -1.59 13.34
C THR A 124 27.72 -1.98 12.02
N ALA A 125 27.48 -1.26 10.94
CA ALA A 125 28.09 -1.49 9.63
C ALA A 125 29.61 -1.16 9.64
N THR A 126 30.01 -0.13 10.38
CA THR A 126 31.41 0.35 10.45
C THR A 126 32.25 -0.42 11.47
N THR A 127 31.64 -1.15 12.41
CA THR A 127 32.38 -1.91 13.42
C THR A 127 32.98 -3.20 12.80
N PRO A 128 34.30 -3.30 12.59
CA PRO A 128 34.89 -4.52 12.08
C PRO A 128 34.76 -5.61 13.14
N VAL A 129 33.88 -6.58 12.94
CA VAL A 129 33.86 -7.79 13.74
C VAL A 129 35.14 -8.55 13.45
N ARG A 130 36.10 -8.51 14.38
CA ARG A 130 37.40 -9.23 14.32
C ARG A 130 37.17 -10.74 14.37
N THR A 131 36.75 -11.34 13.29
CA THR A 131 36.91 -12.79 13.03
C THR A 131 36.97 -12.99 11.53
N GLY A 132 38.08 -13.49 11.05
CA GLY A 132 38.50 -13.59 9.66
C GLY A 132 37.41 -13.89 8.62
N GLY A 133 37.15 -12.95 7.75
CA GLY A 133 36.47 -13.14 6.48
C GLY A 133 35.10 -12.49 6.36
N LYS A 134 35.00 -11.67 5.36
CA LYS A 134 33.84 -11.09 4.68
C LYS A 134 32.67 -10.50 5.51
N SER A 135 32.27 -9.30 5.19
CA SER A 135 31.15 -8.56 5.77
C SER A 135 29.94 -9.45 6.04
N ARG A 136 29.45 -9.45 7.27
CA ARG A 136 28.38 -10.33 7.76
C ARG A 136 26.99 -9.67 7.71
N PHE A 137 26.85 -8.57 7.02
CA PHE A 137 25.59 -7.86 6.87
C PHE A 137 25.29 -7.68 5.39
N ALA A 138 24.10 -8.04 4.97
CA ALA A 138 23.62 -7.76 3.63
C ALA A 138 22.21 -7.16 3.70
N PHE A 139 22.03 -6.00 3.08
CA PHE A 139 20.76 -5.32 2.95
C PHE A 139 20.19 -5.52 1.55
N GLU A 140 18.85 -5.50 1.43
CA GLU A 140 18.13 -5.66 0.16
C GLU A 140 18.56 -6.93 -0.60
N VAL A 141 18.65 -8.04 0.11
CA VAL A 141 19.09 -9.32 -0.45
C VAL A 141 17.99 -9.93 -1.30
N TRP A 142 18.19 -9.93 -2.60
CA TRP A 142 17.23 -10.55 -3.52
C TRP A 142 17.23 -12.06 -3.41
N VAL A 143 16.05 -12.66 -3.25
CA VAL A 143 15.82 -14.11 -3.23
C VAL A 143 14.59 -14.45 -4.07
N GLU A 144 14.66 -15.55 -4.82
CA GLU A 144 13.55 -16.02 -5.65
C GLU A 144 13.60 -17.53 -5.87
N THR A 145 12.46 -18.11 -6.29
CA THR A 145 12.38 -19.49 -6.78
C THR A 145 13.16 -19.65 -8.08
N ALA A 146 13.57 -20.88 -8.40
CA ALA A 146 14.33 -21.17 -9.63
C ALA A 146 13.61 -20.74 -10.93
N ASP A 147 12.28 -20.80 -10.94
CA ASP A 147 11.43 -20.34 -12.05
C ASP A 147 11.05 -18.85 -11.97
N GLY A 148 11.53 -18.12 -10.97
CA GLY A 148 11.21 -16.71 -10.74
C GLY A 148 9.75 -16.42 -10.35
N SER A 149 8.96 -17.45 -10.05
CA SER A 149 7.53 -17.31 -9.77
C SER A 149 7.21 -16.61 -8.45
N VAL A 150 8.07 -16.77 -7.45
CA VAL A 150 7.98 -16.08 -6.15
C VAL A 150 9.34 -15.47 -5.84
N GLY A 151 9.38 -14.22 -5.42
CA GLY A 151 10.65 -13.58 -5.09
C GLY A 151 10.51 -12.14 -4.61
N GLY A 152 11.57 -11.64 -3.96
CA GLY A 152 11.65 -10.30 -3.42
C GLY A 152 12.96 -10.05 -2.70
N ALA A 153 13.16 -8.82 -2.22
CA ALA A 153 14.31 -8.44 -1.43
C ALA A 153 14.02 -8.60 0.07
N ILE A 154 14.92 -9.27 0.78
CA ILE A 154 14.93 -9.31 2.24
C ILE A 154 15.59 -8.02 2.72
N ASP A 155 14.95 -7.25 3.59
CA ASP A 155 15.47 -5.96 4.03
C ASP A 155 16.87 -6.08 4.62
N HIS A 156 17.11 -7.12 5.47
CA HIS A 156 18.39 -7.30 6.13
C HIS A 156 18.65 -8.78 6.48
N VAL A 157 19.79 -9.28 6.04
CA VAL A 157 20.34 -10.60 6.42
C VAL A 157 21.55 -10.39 7.32
N LEU A 158 21.47 -10.83 8.57
CA LEU A 158 22.54 -10.75 9.55
C LEU A 158 23.17 -12.14 9.75
N GLU A 159 24.43 -12.31 9.38
CA GLU A 159 25.16 -13.53 9.65
C GLU A 159 25.74 -13.50 11.08
N THR A 160 25.39 -14.48 11.87
CA THR A 160 25.89 -14.68 13.25
C THR A 160 26.69 -15.97 13.34
N ALA A 161 27.34 -16.21 14.47
CA ALA A 161 28.03 -17.48 14.73
C ALA A 161 27.09 -18.70 14.70
N GLY A 162 25.78 -18.48 15.03
CA GLY A 162 24.75 -19.52 15.01
C GLY A 162 24.05 -19.69 13.66
N GLY A 163 24.28 -18.79 12.69
CA GLY A 163 23.65 -18.79 11.39
C GLY A 163 22.98 -17.46 11.02
N ALA A 164 22.23 -17.44 9.91
CA ALA A 164 21.59 -16.25 9.38
C ALA A 164 20.33 -15.86 10.16
N VAL A 165 20.19 -14.59 10.47
CA VAL A 165 18.97 -13.97 11.00
C VAL A 165 18.36 -13.10 9.91
N LEU A 166 17.08 -13.32 9.57
CA LEU A 166 16.36 -12.48 8.62
C LEU A 166 15.58 -11.41 9.36
N ARG A 167 15.73 -10.16 8.95
CA ARG A 167 15.04 -9.01 9.52
C ARG A 167 14.25 -8.26 8.48
N ASP A 168 13.08 -7.82 8.88
CA ASP A 168 12.20 -6.98 8.07
C ASP A 168 11.81 -5.75 8.90
N TYR A 169 12.07 -4.55 8.36
CA TYR A 169 11.84 -3.29 9.05
C TYR A 169 10.42 -2.78 8.78
N LYS A 170 9.74 -2.34 9.82
CA LYS A 170 8.38 -1.80 9.72
C LYS A 170 8.28 -0.43 10.38
N SER A 171 7.81 0.55 9.62
CA SER A 171 7.57 1.91 10.09
C SER A 171 6.15 2.17 10.59
N GLY A 172 5.24 1.21 10.39
CA GLY A 172 3.84 1.27 10.77
C GLY A 172 3.51 0.51 12.05
N GLN A 173 2.21 0.38 12.35
CA GLN A 173 1.71 -0.42 13.46
C GLN A 173 1.98 -1.91 13.22
N LEU A 174 2.64 -2.57 14.15
CA LEU A 174 3.02 -3.98 14.05
C LEU A 174 1.96 -4.93 14.59
N LEU A 175 1.34 -4.53 15.69
CA LEU A 175 0.44 -5.39 16.43
C LEU A 175 -1.01 -5.18 15.97
N GLN A 176 -1.76 -6.26 15.92
CA GLN A 176 -3.21 -6.18 15.83
C GLN A 176 -3.77 -5.75 17.18
N PRO A 177 -4.90 -5.00 17.21
CA PRO A 177 -5.61 -4.75 18.45
C PRO A 177 -5.90 -6.07 19.16
N ALA A 178 -5.72 -6.07 20.48
CA ALA A 178 -6.06 -7.24 21.28
C ALA A 178 -7.57 -7.51 21.21
N GLU A 179 -7.96 -8.76 21.08
CA GLU A 179 -9.33 -9.20 21.39
C GLU A 179 -9.66 -8.86 22.86
N PRO A 180 -10.94 -8.65 23.22
CA PRO A 180 -11.32 -8.46 24.62
C PRO A 180 -10.73 -9.61 25.45
N HIS A 181 -9.84 -9.28 26.40
CA HIS A 181 -9.09 -10.23 27.24
C HIS A 181 -7.88 -10.94 26.59
N GLY A 182 -7.51 -10.61 25.32
CA GLY A 182 -6.34 -11.16 24.63
C GLY A 182 -5.10 -10.28 24.76
N LYS A 183 -3.94 -10.81 24.37
CA LYS A 183 -2.71 -10.04 24.15
C LYS A 183 -2.66 -9.55 22.70
N ALA A 184 -2.13 -8.34 22.49
CA ALA A 184 -1.86 -7.86 21.15
C ALA A 184 -0.86 -8.79 20.45
N THR A 185 -1.18 -9.25 19.26
CA THR A 185 -0.37 -10.19 18.46
C THR A 185 0.23 -9.51 17.24
N LEU A 186 1.38 -10.00 16.81
CA LEU A 186 2.01 -9.53 15.59
C LEU A 186 1.09 -9.82 14.39
N LYS A 187 0.94 -8.86 13.49
CA LYS A 187 0.11 -9.02 12.30
C LYS A 187 0.54 -10.24 11.48
N GLU A 188 -0.43 -11.06 11.09
CA GLU A 188 -0.22 -12.28 10.32
C GLU A 188 0.50 -12.01 8.99
N GLU A 189 0.20 -10.89 8.34
CA GLU A 189 0.81 -10.49 7.09
C GLU A 189 2.34 -10.34 7.17
N TYR A 190 2.86 -9.87 8.32
CA TYR A 190 4.30 -9.73 8.53
C TYR A 190 4.97 -11.07 8.84
N GLN A 191 4.28 -11.93 9.60
CA GLN A 191 4.77 -13.28 9.88
C GLN A 191 4.85 -14.10 8.59
N THR A 192 3.78 -14.10 7.78
CA THR A 192 3.72 -14.78 6.48
C THR A 192 4.80 -14.28 5.53
N GLN A 193 5.02 -12.97 5.47
CA GLN A 193 6.08 -12.37 4.66
C GLN A 193 7.46 -12.93 5.02
N LEU A 194 7.83 -12.94 6.30
CA LEU A 194 9.13 -13.45 6.73
C LEU A 194 9.28 -14.97 6.57
N LYS A 195 8.22 -15.74 6.79
CA LYS A 195 8.23 -17.19 6.53
C LYS A 195 8.46 -17.51 5.04
N LEU A 196 7.83 -16.76 4.14
CA LEU A 196 8.11 -16.86 2.70
C LEU A 196 9.56 -16.50 2.37
N TYR A 197 10.10 -15.44 2.96
CA TYR A 197 11.51 -15.11 2.79
C TYR A 197 12.44 -16.18 3.34
N ALA A 198 12.10 -16.86 4.45
CA ALA A 198 12.88 -17.98 4.97
C ALA A 198 12.93 -19.15 3.99
N ALA A 199 11.81 -19.50 3.36
CA ALA A 199 11.77 -20.54 2.33
C ALA A 199 12.58 -20.15 1.08
N LEU A 200 12.47 -18.91 0.61
CA LEU A 200 13.27 -18.41 -0.52
C LEU A 200 14.77 -18.32 -0.18
N PHE A 201 15.10 -17.95 1.04
CA PHE A 201 16.48 -17.95 1.53
C PHE A 201 17.04 -19.38 1.52
N HIS A 202 16.28 -20.35 2.03
CA HIS A 202 16.67 -21.76 1.98
C HIS A 202 16.85 -22.26 0.53
N ALA A 203 15.92 -21.93 -0.36
CA ALA A 203 16.01 -22.32 -1.78
C ALA A 203 17.27 -21.77 -2.46
N ARG A 204 17.69 -20.55 -2.11
CA ARG A 204 18.88 -19.92 -2.71
C ARG A 204 20.19 -20.35 -2.08
N PHE A 205 20.24 -20.50 -0.74
CA PHE A 205 21.49 -20.70 -0.01
C PHE A 205 21.68 -22.13 0.54
N GLY A 206 20.70 -23.03 0.36
CA GLY A 206 20.74 -24.44 0.81
C GLY A 206 20.68 -24.62 2.34
N ARG A 207 20.37 -23.55 3.09
CA ARG A 207 20.28 -23.58 4.56
C ARG A 207 19.12 -22.72 5.07
N TRP A 208 18.52 -23.14 6.17
CA TRP A 208 17.51 -22.34 6.85
C TRP A 208 18.16 -21.21 7.66
N PRO A 209 17.48 -20.03 7.78
CA PRO A 209 17.89 -19.06 8.79
C PRO A 209 17.65 -19.64 10.19
N VAL A 210 18.36 -19.12 11.19
CA VAL A 210 18.18 -19.55 12.59
C VAL A 210 17.14 -18.73 13.33
N ARG A 211 16.80 -17.53 12.81
CA ARG A 211 15.83 -16.64 13.43
C ARG A 211 15.21 -15.69 12.41
N LEU A 212 13.93 -15.34 12.66
CA LEU A 212 13.15 -14.37 11.90
C LEU A 212 12.73 -13.24 12.84
N GLU A 213 12.96 -11.99 12.45
CA GLU A 213 12.69 -10.82 13.30
C GLU A 213 11.98 -9.70 12.51
N ILE A 214 10.85 -9.21 13.03
CA ILE A 214 10.27 -7.95 12.62
C ILE A 214 10.84 -6.84 13.48
N MET A 215 11.44 -5.85 12.82
CA MET A 215 12.15 -4.74 13.46
C MET A 215 11.31 -3.47 13.41
N PRO A 216 10.78 -2.97 14.54
CA PRO A 216 10.18 -1.64 14.58
C PRO A 216 11.26 -0.56 14.47
N LEU A 217 10.84 0.67 14.10
CA LEU A 217 11.75 1.84 14.18
C LEU A 217 12.14 2.19 15.62
N GLN A 218 11.36 1.73 16.59
CA GLN A 218 11.61 1.94 18.02
C GLN A 218 11.11 0.75 18.83
N GLY A 219 11.90 0.31 19.80
CA GLY A 219 11.61 -0.85 20.65
C GLY A 219 12.31 -2.12 20.17
N ASP A 220 11.97 -3.23 20.82
CA ASP A 220 12.61 -4.51 20.61
C ASP A 220 12.13 -5.23 19.34
N ALA A 221 12.96 -6.12 18.83
CA ALA A 221 12.61 -7.03 17.76
C ALA A 221 11.48 -7.97 18.17
N HIS A 222 10.55 -8.21 17.28
CA HIS A 222 9.52 -9.23 17.46
C HIS A 222 9.93 -10.50 16.71
N ALA A 223 10.20 -11.57 17.47
CA ALA A 223 10.51 -12.86 16.89
C ALA A 223 9.29 -13.46 16.16
N VAL A 224 9.53 -14.05 15.00
CA VAL A 224 8.56 -14.87 14.27
C VAL A 224 8.99 -16.31 14.35
N GLU A 225 8.06 -17.20 14.69
CA GLU A 225 8.33 -18.62 14.76
C GLU A 225 8.76 -19.17 13.40
N LEU A 226 9.88 -19.89 13.39
CA LEU A 226 10.42 -20.53 12.21
C LEU A 226 10.07 -22.02 12.21
N SER A 227 9.17 -22.40 11.33
CA SER A 227 8.85 -23.79 11.00
C SER A 227 9.23 -24.07 9.54
N PRO A 228 10.27 -24.86 9.26
CA PRO A 228 10.68 -25.19 7.89
C PRO A 228 9.56 -25.81 7.03
N SER A 229 8.71 -26.66 7.62
CA SER A 229 7.56 -27.26 6.92
C SER A 229 6.53 -26.19 6.52
N GLU A 230 6.13 -25.35 7.47
CA GLU A 230 5.18 -24.24 7.21
C GLU A 230 5.71 -23.26 6.18
N CYS A 231 7.01 -22.89 6.26
CA CYS A 231 7.63 -22.01 5.27
C CYS A 231 7.60 -22.63 3.86
N SER A 232 7.87 -23.93 3.75
CA SER A 232 7.85 -24.66 2.47
C SER A 232 6.43 -24.76 1.92
N GLU A 233 5.44 -25.03 2.76
CA GLU A 233 4.03 -25.08 2.40
C GLU A 233 3.52 -23.74 1.88
N LEU A 234 3.88 -22.62 2.55
CA LEU A 234 3.56 -21.27 2.11
C LEU A 234 4.17 -20.94 0.74
N LEU A 235 5.42 -21.35 0.50
CA LEU A 235 6.06 -21.15 -0.79
C LEU A 235 5.37 -21.95 -1.89
N ALA A 236 5.01 -23.20 -1.62
CA ALA A 236 4.24 -24.04 -2.54
C ALA A 236 2.84 -23.46 -2.79
N GLU A 237 2.17 -22.93 -1.77
CA GLU A 237 0.87 -22.25 -1.90
C GLU A 237 1.00 -21.01 -2.81
N ALA A 238 2.01 -20.16 -2.60
CA ALA A 238 2.23 -18.99 -3.42
C ALA A 238 2.47 -19.36 -4.90
N THR A 239 3.26 -20.39 -5.15
CA THR A 239 3.52 -20.87 -6.51
C THR A 239 2.25 -21.38 -7.18
N ARG A 240 1.47 -22.23 -6.49
CA ARG A 240 0.18 -22.73 -6.99
C ARG A 240 -0.81 -21.60 -7.26
N MET A 241 -0.89 -20.63 -6.35
CA MET A 241 -1.78 -19.47 -6.48
C MET A 241 -1.46 -18.66 -7.73
N ARG A 242 -0.19 -18.39 -8.01
CA ARG A 242 0.21 -17.72 -9.27
C ARG A 242 -0.26 -18.48 -10.51
N GLN A 243 -0.07 -19.81 -10.53
CA GLN A 243 -0.49 -20.64 -11.64
C GLN A 243 -2.01 -20.60 -11.84
N GLN A 244 -2.79 -20.70 -10.76
CA GLN A 244 -4.25 -20.64 -10.78
C GLN A 244 -4.77 -19.29 -11.26
N ILE A 245 -4.20 -18.19 -10.77
CA ILE A 245 -4.55 -16.82 -11.20
C ILE A 245 -4.27 -16.64 -12.68
N ASN A 246 -3.08 -17.02 -13.15
CA ASN A 246 -2.72 -16.87 -14.55
C ASN A 246 -3.59 -17.74 -15.47
N ALA A 247 -3.92 -18.96 -15.04
CA ALA A 247 -4.87 -19.81 -15.77
C ALA A 247 -6.29 -19.21 -15.82
N ALA A 248 -6.73 -18.55 -14.73
CA ALA A 248 -8.01 -17.85 -14.70
C ALA A 248 -8.02 -16.64 -15.65
N ILE A 249 -6.94 -15.86 -15.71
CA ILE A 249 -6.80 -14.71 -16.63
C ILE A 249 -6.88 -15.20 -18.09
N LEU A 250 -6.17 -16.27 -18.43
CA LEU A 250 -6.13 -16.80 -19.80
C LEU A 250 -7.48 -17.37 -20.25
N ARG A 251 -8.25 -18.00 -19.35
CA ARG A 251 -9.55 -18.59 -19.66
C ARG A 251 -10.67 -17.55 -19.83
N ASN A 252 -10.58 -16.42 -19.13
CA ASN A 252 -11.68 -15.48 -18.95
C ASN A 252 -11.34 -14.06 -19.45
N SER A 253 -10.73 -13.93 -20.62
CA SER A 253 -10.32 -12.63 -21.16
C SER A 253 -11.45 -11.59 -21.30
N ALA A 254 -12.72 -12.00 -21.32
CA ALA A 254 -13.88 -11.13 -21.43
C ALA A 254 -14.69 -10.92 -20.13
N THR A 255 -14.64 -11.87 -19.16
CA THR A 255 -15.48 -11.87 -17.94
C THR A 255 -14.71 -12.14 -16.64
N GLY A 256 -13.39 -12.27 -16.70
CA GLY A 256 -12.54 -12.76 -15.61
C GLY A 256 -12.39 -11.87 -14.38
N PHE A 257 -12.93 -10.65 -14.40
CA PHE A 257 -12.82 -9.73 -13.26
C PHE A 257 -13.53 -10.26 -12.02
N GLU A 258 -14.71 -10.86 -12.18
CA GLU A 258 -15.55 -11.28 -11.06
C GLU A 258 -14.91 -12.40 -10.24
N ALA A 259 -14.29 -13.37 -10.90
CA ALA A 259 -13.63 -14.50 -10.22
C ALA A 259 -12.35 -14.11 -9.45
N LEU A 260 -11.72 -12.99 -9.81
CA LEU A 260 -10.47 -12.51 -9.23
C LEU A 260 -10.68 -11.38 -8.20
N ALA A 261 -11.86 -10.78 -8.18
CA ALA A 261 -12.22 -9.71 -7.26
C ALA A 261 -12.89 -10.27 -6.00
N ALA A 262 -12.40 -9.85 -4.83
CA ALA A 262 -13.01 -10.15 -3.55
C ALA A 262 -13.23 -8.85 -2.76
N PRO A 263 -14.26 -8.04 -3.13
CA PRO A 263 -14.52 -6.78 -2.46
C PRO A 263 -14.90 -7.01 -1.00
N SER A 264 -14.21 -6.30 -0.12
CA SER A 264 -14.52 -6.24 1.31
C SER A 264 -14.08 -4.88 1.87
N PRO A 265 -14.61 -4.43 3.01
CA PRO A 265 -14.16 -3.21 3.65
C PRO A 265 -12.65 -3.17 3.85
N LYS A 266 -12.04 -4.26 4.29
CA LYS A 266 -10.59 -4.40 4.50
C LYS A 266 -9.81 -4.31 3.19
N ALA A 267 -10.13 -5.15 2.21
CA ALA A 267 -9.41 -5.22 0.94
C ALA A 267 -9.54 -3.93 0.11
N CYS A 268 -10.69 -3.25 0.18
CA CYS A 268 -10.97 -2.06 -0.61
C CYS A 268 -10.50 -0.76 0.04
N ARG A 269 -10.23 -0.74 1.35
CA ARG A 269 -9.89 0.48 2.10
C ARG A 269 -8.75 1.30 1.48
N TYR A 270 -7.71 0.62 1.04
CA TYR A 270 -6.51 1.24 0.44
C TYR A 270 -6.30 0.82 -1.02
N CYS A 271 -7.33 0.29 -1.67
CA CYS A 271 -7.25 -0.10 -3.07
C CYS A 271 -7.32 1.14 -3.97
N SER A 272 -6.25 1.41 -4.71
CA SER A 272 -6.19 2.52 -5.66
C SER A 272 -6.93 2.24 -6.98
N PHE A 273 -7.46 1.04 -7.16
CA PHE A 273 -8.13 0.61 -8.40
C PHE A 273 -9.66 0.51 -8.27
N ARG A 274 -10.23 1.00 -7.16
CA ARG A 274 -11.70 0.97 -6.98
C ARG A 274 -12.47 1.58 -8.14
N PRO A 275 -12.02 2.68 -8.78
CA PRO A 275 -12.71 3.25 -9.94
C PRO A 275 -12.83 2.28 -11.13
N ALA A 276 -11.94 1.30 -11.27
CA ALA A 276 -11.96 0.32 -12.34
C ALA A 276 -12.58 -1.03 -11.95
N CYS A 277 -13.04 -1.20 -10.70
CA CYS A 277 -13.50 -2.49 -10.19
C CYS A 277 -15.01 -2.65 -10.27
N PRO A 278 -15.58 -3.40 -11.25
CA PRO A 278 -17.02 -3.61 -11.35
C PRO A 278 -17.60 -4.30 -10.13
N ALA A 279 -16.91 -5.32 -9.59
CA ALA A 279 -17.33 -6.05 -8.41
C ALA A 279 -17.43 -5.14 -7.17
N TYR A 280 -16.51 -4.16 -7.01
CA TYR A 280 -16.60 -3.16 -5.95
C TYR A 280 -17.89 -2.34 -6.06
N HIS A 281 -18.19 -1.82 -7.23
CA HIS A 281 -19.39 -1.01 -7.46
C HIS A 281 -20.67 -1.82 -7.21
N GLN A 282 -20.72 -3.05 -7.70
CA GLN A 282 -21.86 -3.95 -7.49
C GLN A 282 -22.08 -4.27 -6.00
N THR A 283 -21.01 -4.68 -5.29
CA THR A 283 -21.10 -5.01 -3.87
C THR A 283 -21.53 -3.80 -3.05
N ARG A 284 -20.99 -2.61 -3.34
CA ARG A 284 -21.34 -1.37 -2.62
C ARG A 284 -22.77 -0.91 -2.83
N GLN A 285 -23.42 -1.25 -3.94
CA GLN A 285 -24.85 -1.00 -4.14
C GLN A 285 -25.74 -1.90 -3.26
N GLN A 286 -25.24 -3.08 -2.91
CA GLN A 286 -25.95 -4.04 -2.07
C GLN A 286 -25.64 -3.87 -0.58
N GLN A 287 -24.43 -3.40 -0.24
CA GLN A 287 -23.93 -3.26 1.12
C GLN A 287 -23.62 -1.78 1.40
N LEU A 288 -24.55 -1.08 2.02
CA LEU A 288 -24.48 0.37 2.26
C LEU A 288 -23.99 0.72 3.68
N ASP A 289 -23.36 -0.23 4.40
CA ASP A 289 -22.86 0.02 5.75
C ASP A 289 -21.62 0.95 5.79
N GLN A 290 -21.29 1.45 6.99
CA GLN A 290 -20.26 2.46 7.18
C GLN A 290 -18.82 1.92 7.25
N SER A 291 -18.64 0.61 7.23
CA SER A 291 -17.32 -0.04 7.29
C SER A 291 -16.51 0.13 5.99
N TRP A 292 -17.21 0.39 4.90
CA TRP A 292 -16.63 0.60 3.58
C TRP A 292 -15.96 1.96 3.44
N PRO A 293 -15.03 2.12 2.47
CA PRO A 293 -14.52 3.43 2.07
C PRO A 293 -15.66 4.40 1.77
N GLN A 294 -15.49 5.66 2.16
CA GLN A 294 -16.50 6.69 1.96
C GLN A 294 -16.44 7.20 0.52
N ASP A 295 -16.92 6.36 -0.41
CA ASP A 295 -17.00 6.64 -1.83
C ASP A 295 -18.48 6.84 -2.20
N LEU A 296 -18.76 7.87 -3.00
CA LEU A 296 -20.09 8.24 -3.44
C LEU A 296 -20.16 8.24 -4.96
N TRP A 297 -21.25 7.70 -5.51
CA TRP A 297 -21.57 7.86 -6.92
C TRP A 297 -23.05 8.06 -7.11
N GLY A 298 -23.39 8.90 -8.09
CA GLY A 298 -24.76 9.28 -8.36
C GLY A 298 -24.87 10.45 -9.33
N ARG A 299 -26.04 11.05 -9.36
CA ARG A 299 -26.30 12.24 -10.18
C ARG A 299 -26.17 13.50 -9.35
N VAL A 300 -25.53 14.50 -9.92
CA VAL A 300 -25.45 15.84 -9.34
C VAL A 300 -26.84 16.49 -9.41
N THR A 301 -27.38 16.87 -8.28
CA THR A 301 -28.65 17.63 -8.23
C THR A 301 -28.42 19.14 -8.12
N GLN A 302 -27.28 19.52 -7.51
CA GLN A 302 -26.91 20.90 -7.35
C GLN A 302 -25.38 21.02 -7.24
N ILE A 303 -24.81 22.02 -7.88
CA ILE A 303 -23.41 22.42 -7.72
C ILE A 303 -23.35 23.95 -7.55
N ASN A 304 -22.59 24.43 -6.56
CA ASN A 304 -22.39 25.84 -6.32
C ASN A 304 -20.89 26.12 -6.12
N GLN A 305 -20.41 27.17 -6.74
CA GLN A 305 -19.14 27.74 -6.40
C GLN A 305 -19.30 28.64 -5.16
N LEU A 306 -18.45 28.44 -4.18
CA LEU A 306 -18.43 29.21 -2.92
C LEU A 306 -17.56 30.46 -3.10
N GLY A 307 -17.72 31.46 -2.19
CA GLY A 307 -16.96 32.70 -2.24
C GLY A 307 -15.44 32.56 -2.10
N ASN A 308 -14.95 31.40 -1.64
CA ASN A 308 -13.53 31.02 -1.56
C ASN A 308 -13.09 30.16 -2.76
N GLU A 309 -13.76 30.25 -3.89
CA GLU A 309 -13.54 29.51 -5.12
C GLU A 309 -13.76 27.99 -5.03
N ARG A 310 -14.06 27.46 -3.85
CA ARG A 310 -14.34 26.04 -3.66
C ARG A 310 -15.72 25.67 -4.19
N PHE A 311 -15.95 24.38 -4.40
CA PHE A 311 -17.23 23.87 -4.88
C PHE A 311 -17.95 23.09 -3.79
N SER A 312 -19.25 23.33 -3.62
CA SER A 312 -20.14 22.42 -2.90
C SER A 312 -21.09 21.75 -3.88
N MET A 313 -21.48 20.49 -3.60
CA MET A 313 -22.42 19.79 -4.45
C MET A 313 -23.37 18.90 -3.67
N ARG A 314 -24.55 18.67 -4.23
CA ARG A 314 -25.50 17.67 -3.76
C ARG A 314 -25.66 16.59 -4.81
N LEU A 315 -25.78 15.36 -4.37
CA LEU A 315 -25.87 14.17 -5.21
C LEU A 315 -27.07 13.35 -4.78
N THR A 316 -27.81 12.81 -5.75
CA THR A 316 -28.66 11.64 -5.52
C THR A 316 -27.76 10.41 -5.57
N ALA A 317 -27.38 9.89 -4.39
CA ALA A 317 -26.36 8.84 -4.26
C ALA A 317 -26.98 7.44 -4.36
N ALA A 318 -26.42 6.62 -5.24
CA ALA A 318 -26.76 5.19 -5.34
C ALA A 318 -25.93 4.30 -4.41
N SER A 319 -24.90 4.85 -3.76
CA SER A 319 -23.93 4.13 -2.92
C SER A 319 -24.06 4.45 -1.43
N HIS A 320 -25.13 5.11 -1.02
CA HIS A 320 -25.32 5.55 0.36
C HIS A 320 -26.78 5.34 0.82
N LEU A 321 -26.97 5.10 2.13
CA LEU A 321 -28.31 4.92 2.74
C LEU A 321 -29.22 6.15 2.54
N SER A 322 -28.66 7.35 2.63
CA SER A 322 -29.38 8.57 2.30
C SER A 322 -29.38 8.77 0.80
N SER A 323 -30.55 8.86 0.20
CA SER A 323 -30.70 9.12 -1.24
C SER A 323 -30.10 10.46 -1.67
N LEU A 324 -30.11 11.46 -0.78
CA LEU A 324 -29.51 12.79 -1.02
C LEU A 324 -28.34 13.00 -0.06
N VAL A 325 -27.15 13.26 -0.61
CA VAL A 325 -25.92 13.52 0.13
C VAL A 325 -25.31 14.84 -0.32
N GLN A 326 -24.54 15.46 0.58
CA GLN A 326 -23.83 16.71 0.30
C GLN A 326 -22.31 16.53 0.43
N ILE A 327 -21.56 16.96 -0.58
CA ILE A 327 -20.14 17.22 -0.47
C ILE A 327 -19.99 18.72 -0.20
N ARG A 328 -19.53 19.05 1.00
CA ARG A 328 -19.53 20.44 1.50
C ARG A 328 -18.55 21.34 0.78
N SER A 329 -17.39 20.81 0.42
CA SER A 329 -16.31 21.62 -0.13
C SER A 329 -15.29 20.77 -0.87
N LEU A 330 -15.08 21.08 -2.15
CA LEU A 330 -14.00 20.56 -2.98
C LEU A 330 -13.10 21.71 -3.41
N THR A 331 -11.79 21.52 -3.40
CA THR A 331 -10.85 22.50 -3.94
C THR A 331 -10.98 22.59 -5.46
N PRO A 332 -10.69 23.76 -6.10
CA PRO A 332 -10.71 23.91 -7.55
C PRO A 332 -9.47 23.27 -8.21
N ASP A 333 -9.12 22.05 -7.84
CA ASP A 333 -8.03 21.29 -8.43
C ASP A 333 -8.54 20.49 -9.63
N PHE A 334 -8.54 21.12 -10.79
CA PHE A 334 -9.09 20.52 -12.02
C PHE A 334 -8.21 19.41 -12.61
N ALA A 335 -6.98 19.27 -12.16
CA ALA A 335 -6.13 18.14 -12.53
C ALA A 335 -6.55 16.86 -11.78
N ARG A 336 -6.88 17.00 -10.50
CA ARG A 336 -7.38 15.90 -9.65
C ARG A 336 -8.89 15.64 -9.86
N TYR A 337 -9.64 16.66 -10.24
CA TYR A 337 -11.08 16.60 -10.49
C TYR A 337 -11.40 16.97 -11.95
N PRO A 338 -11.03 16.11 -12.91
CA PRO A 338 -11.32 16.40 -14.32
C PRO A 338 -12.83 16.53 -14.52
N GLY A 339 -13.23 17.55 -15.24
CA GLY A 339 -14.64 17.85 -15.50
C GLY A 339 -15.34 18.68 -14.43
N LEU A 340 -14.78 18.91 -13.23
CA LEU A 340 -15.41 19.69 -12.16
C LEU A 340 -15.85 21.10 -12.64
N ARG A 341 -15.04 21.75 -13.50
CA ARG A 341 -15.33 23.07 -14.04
C ARG A 341 -16.60 23.11 -14.93
N ASN A 342 -16.86 22.01 -15.65
CA ASN A 342 -17.97 21.89 -16.58
C ASN A 342 -19.13 21.07 -16.04
N LEU A 343 -19.05 20.65 -14.78
CA LEU A 343 -20.04 19.81 -14.12
C LEU A 343 -21.36 20.55 -13.96
N LYS A 344 -22.46 19.90 -14.32
CA LYS A 344 -23.84 20.45 -14.29
C LYS A 344 -24.75 19.54 -13.47
N ALA A 345 -25.92 20.05 -13.13
CA ALA A 345 -27.00 19.20 -12.65
C ALA A 345 -27.30 18.10 -13.68
N GLU A 346 -27.68 16.93 -13.19
CA GLU A 346 -27.94 15.68 -13.91
C GLU A 346 -26.69 14.93 -14.40
N ASP A 347 -25.49 15.51 -14.33
CA ASP A 347 -24.27 14.77 -14.61
C ASP A 347 -24.08 13.65 -13.59
N ALA A 348 -23.63 12.50 -14.08
CA ALA A 348 -23.31 11.36 -13.25
C ALA A 348 -21.82 11.36 -12.90
N ILE A 349 -21.50 11.21 -11.61
CA ILE A 349 -20.13 11.22 -11.11
C ILE A 349 -19.89 10.14 -10.07
N ALA A 350 -18.62 9.80 -9.87
CA ALA A 350 -18.12 9.05 -8.72
C ALA A 350 -17.04 9.85 -7.99
N VAL A 351 -17.13 9.95 -6.67
CA VAL A 351 -16.17 10.65 -5.83
C VAL A 351 -15.67 9.67 -4.78
N TYR A 352 -14.36 9.50 -4.71
CA TYR A 352 -13.67 8.51 -3.90
C TYR A 352 -12.88 9.16 -2.76
N ASN A 353 -12.66 8.39 -1.67
CA ASN A 353 -11.87 8.79 -0.51
C ASN A 353 -12.37 10.07 0.17
N LEU A 354 -13.67 10.21 0.30
CA LEU A 354 -14.26 11.26 1.10
C LEU A 354 -14.12 10.96 2.60
N ARG A 355 -14.26 11.97 3.41
CA ARG A 355 -14.39 11.87 4.87
C ARG A 355 -15.82 12.26 5.26
N LYS A 356 -16.45 11.45 6.11
CA LYS A 356 -17.74 11.78 6.69
C LYS A 356 -17.60 13.04 7.56
N SER A 357 -18.52 13.96 7.42
CA SER A 357 -18.65 15.15 8.27
C SER A 357 -19.59 14.85 9.43
N ASP A 358 -19.91 15.86 10.24
CA ASP A 358 -20.69 15.74 11.48
C ASP A 358 -22.13 15.24 11.28
N SER A 359 -22.66 15.27 10.05
CA SER A 359 -23.95 14.69 9.70
C SER A 359 -23.81 13.40 8.89
N THR A 360 -24.81 12.53 8.97
CA THR A 360 -24.82 11.24 8.26
C THR A 360 -24.79 11.36 6.73
N ALA A 361 -25.26 12.49 6.19
CA ALA A 361 -25.39 12.74 4.76
C ALA A 361 -24.42 13.81 4.22
N ALA A 362 -23.45 14.27 5.03
CA ALA A 362 -22.48 15.28 4.61
C ALA A 362 -21.05 14.74 4.63
N PHE A 363 -20.30 15.11 3.60
CA PHE A 363 -18.94 14.65 3.35
C PHE A 363 -18.01 15.83 3.05
N ALA A 364 -16.73 15.64 3.34
CA ALA A 364 -15.66 16.56 3.03
C ALA A 364 -14.55 15.85 2.24
N GLU A 365 -13.82 16.61 1.44
CA GLU A 365 -12.65 16.09 0.76
C GLU A 365 -11.51 15.74 1.73
N THR A 366 -10.63 14.89 1.27
CA THR A 366 -9.33 14.56 1.87
C THR A 366 -8.22 14.83 0.86
N VAL A 367 -6.98 14.73 1.29
CA VAL A 367 -5.84 14.85 0.37
C VAL A 367 -5.79 13.74 -0.68
N THR A 368 -6.53 12.64 -0.47
CA THR A 368 -6.62 11.51 -1.40
C THR A 368 -7.95 11.45 -2.15
N THR A 369 -8.84 12.44 -2.00
CA THR A 369 -10.11 12.46 -2.75
C THR A 369 -9.87 12.57 -4.25
N ALA A 370 -10.60 11.80 -5.04
CA ALA A 370 -10.59 11.86 -6.50
C ALA A 370 -12.03 11.83 -7.04
N LEU A 371 -12.27 12.49 -8.19
CA LEU A 371 -13.57 12.57 -8.85
C LEU A 371 -13.45 12.05 -10.28
N TYR A 372 -14.42 11.22 -10.68
CA TYR A 372 -14.52 10.68 -12.02
C TYR A 372 -15.92 10.96 -12.58
N PRO A 373 -16.05 11.51 -13.80
CA PRO A 373 -17.32 11.50 -14.53
C PRO A 373 -17.69 10.04 -14.85
N LEU A 374 -18.98 9.73 -14.72
CA LEU A 374 -19.53 8.45 -15.14
C LEU A 374 -20.17 8.63 -16.51
N ALA A 375 -19.88 7.72 -17.44
CA ALA A 375 -20.59 7.71 -18.72
C ALA A 375 -22.09 7.54 -18.43
N VAL A 376 -22.89 8.47 -18.89
CA VAL A 376 -24.35 8.32 -18.90
C VAL A 376 -24.62 7.19 -19.88
N ALA A 377 -25.09 6.03 -19.39
CA ALA A 377 -25.62 5.04 -20.29
C ALA A 377 -26.71 5.73 -21.13
N SER A 378 -26.48 5.86 -22.44
CA SER A 378 -27.50 6.31 -23.36
C SER A 378 -28.75 5.46 -23.08
N ARG A 379 -29.87 6.12 -22.71
CA ARG A 379 -31.14 5.41 -22.58
C ARG A 379 -31.40 4.70 -23.92
N PRO A 380 -31.79 3.40 -23.88
CA PRO A 380 -32.18 2.71 -25.07
C PRO A 380 -33.37 3.41 -25.76
#